data_f1ff113373d4249c8c3df14ae3741fec
#
_entry.id   f1ff113373d4249c8c3df14ae3741fec
#
_cell.length_a   1.000
_cell.length_b   1.000
_cell.length_c   1.000
_cell.angle_alpha   90.00
_cell.angle_beta   90.00
_cell.angle_gamma   90.00
#
_symmetry.space_group_name_H-M   'P 1'
#
loop_
_entity.id
_entity.type
_entity.pdbx_description
1 polymer ?
#
loop_
_entity_poly.entity_id
_entity_poly.type
_entity_poly.pdbx_seq_one_letter_code
_entity_poly.pdbx_strand_id
1 'polypeptide(L)' 'MIRFGVVLFGTSSAAMQAEAILMKAKFEIKLIPTPRELSSDCGISLRFSWDQKNEVEKQLERARVDFTGIHPLSEE' A
#
# COMPACT_ATOMS: atom_id res chain seq x y z
N MET A 1 14.26 6.92 -10.98
CA MET A 1 13.27 5.89 -11.36
C MET A 1 12.51 5.40 -10.13
N ILE A 2 11.20 5.29 -10.23
CA ILE A 2 10.39 4.85 -9.11
C ILE A 2 10.35 3.33 -9.09
N ARG A 3 10.82 2.73 -8.02
CA ARG A 3 10.82 1.27 -7.85
C ARG A 3 9.66 0.79 -7.00
N PHE A 4 9.30 1.58 -5.99
CA PHE A 4 8.28 1.19 -5.03
C PHE A 4 7.22 2.26 -4.90
N GLY A 5 6.04 1.83 -4.49
CA GLY A 5 4.99 2.74 -4.08
C GLY A 5 4.48 2.34 -2.72
N VAL A 6 3.64 3.17 -2.15
CA VAL A 6 2.99 2.87 -0.88
C VAL A 6 1.49 3.12 -0.99
N VAL A 7 0.74 2.30 -0.30
CA VAL A 7 -0.69 2.50 -0.11
C VAL A 7 -0.88 3.04 1.31
N LEU A 8 -1.59 4.14 1.43
CA LEU A 8 -1.91 4.75 2.71
C LEU A 8 -3.29 4.32 3.16
N PHE A 9 -3.45 4.12 4.46
CA PHE A 9 -4.70 3.65 5.04
C PHE A 9 -5.16 4.56 6.16
N GLY A 10 -6.45 4.56 6.42
CA GLY A 10 -7.00 5.31 7.54
C GLY A 10 -6.88 4.58 8.87
N THR A 11 -6.72 3.25 8.83
CA THR A 11 -6.61 2.45 10.06
C THR A 11 -5.58 1.33 9.86
N SER A 12 -5.00 0.86 10.93
CA SER A 12 -4.08 -0.27 10.87
C SER A 12 -4.79 -1.55 10.48
N SER A 13 -6.06 -1.66 10.84
CA SER A 13 -6.88 -2.80 10.47
C SER A 13 -7.01 -2.94 8.95
N ALA A 14 -7.23 -1.82 8.25
CA ALA A 14 -7.30 -1.83 6.80
C ALA A 14 -5.95 -2.20 6.19
N ALA A 15 -4.85 -1.71 6.76
CA ALA A 15 -3.51 -2.04 6.29
C ALA A 15 -3.23 -3.54 6.40
N MET A 16 -3.60 -4.14 7.52
CA MET A 16 -3.40 -5.57 7.73
C MET A 16 -4.28 -6.40 6.81
N GLN A 17 -5.50 -5.95 6.58
CA GLN A 17 -6.41 -6.61 5.65
C GLN A 17 -5.84 -6.59 4.22
N ALA A 18 -5.32 -5.44 3.81
CA ALA A 18 -4.69 -5.30 2.50
C ALA A 18 -3.48 -6.22 2.36
N GLU A 19 -2.68 -6.30 3.42
CA GLU A 19 -1.52 -7.18 3.40
C GLU A 19 -1.94 -8.63 3.15
N ALA A 20 -2.93 -9.11 3.88
CA ALA A 20 -3.39 -10.50 3.74
C ALA A 20 -3.89 -10.78 2.33
N ILE A 21 -4.65 -9.84 1.76
CA ILE A 21 -5.22 -10.01 0.43
C ILE A 21 -4.12 -10.04 -0.63
N LEU A 22 -3.18 -9.12 -0.54
CA LEU A 22 -2.13 -9.02 -1.56
C LEU A 22 -1.09 -10.14 -1.43
N MET A 23 -0.82 -10.61 -0.23
CA MET A 23 0.05 -11.77 -0.04
C MET A 23 -0.58 -13.02 -0.64
N LYS A 24 -1.88 -13.19 -0.45
CA LYS A 24 -2.60 -14.32 -1.01
C LYS A 24 -2.57 -14.29 -2.53
N ALA A 25 -2.59 -13.10 -3.11
CA ALA A 25 -2.50 -12.93 -4.56
C ALA A 25 -1.06 -12.95 -5.06
N LYS A 26 -0.11 -13.21 -4.18
CA LYS A 26 1.32 -13.39 -4.50
C LYS A 26 2.04 -12.12 -4.96
N PHE A 27 1.57 -10.97 -4.51
CA PHE A 27 2.29 -9.72 -4.71
C PHE A 27 3.44 -9.61 -3.73
N GLU A 28 4.50 -9.00 -4.17
CA GLU A 28 5.64 -8.68 -3.30
C GLU A 28 5.32 -7.39 -2.56
N ILE A 29 5.04 -7.50 -1.27
CA ILE A 29 4.63 -6.36 -0.47
C ILE A 29 5.27 -6.41 0.91
N LYS A 30 5.26 -5.28 1.58
CA LYS A 30 5.77 -5.19 2.93
C LYS A 30 5.08 -4.05 3.68
N LEU A 31 4.68 -4.30 4.92
CA LEU A 31 4.19 -3.23 5.78
C LEU A 31 5.39 -2.43 6.28
N ILE A 32 5.30 -1.12 6.19
CA ILE A 32 6.35 -0.22 6.62
C ILE A 32 5.75 0.94 7.42
N PRO A 33 6.54 1.65 8.21
CA PRO A 33 6.06 2.87 8.83
C PRO A 33 5.73 3.89 7.73
N THR A 34 4.67 4.66 7.93
CA THR A 34 4.29 5.67 6.95
C THR A 34 5.40 6.69 6.79
N PRO A 35 5.85 6.96 5.55
CA PRO A 35 6.88 7.96 5.32
C PRO A 35 6.44 9.33 5.83
N ARG A 36 7.39 10.08 6.35
CA ARG A 36 7.14 11.38 6.96
C ARG A 36 6.47 12.37 6.03
N GLU A 37 6.86 12.34 4.78
CA GLU A 37 6.35 13.27 3.79
C GLU A 37 4.91 12.93 3.35
N LEU A 38 4.43 11.74 3.71
CA LEU A 38 3.08 11.35 3.39
C LEU A 38 2.26 11.32 4.66
N SER A 39 1.28 12.17 4.77
CA SER A 39 0.42 12.23 5.95
C SER A 39 -0.64 11.14 5.87
N SER A 40 -0.87 10.47 6.98
CA SER A 40 -1.91 9.47 7.09
C SER A 40 -2.36 9.36 8.53
N ASP A 41 -3.60 9.01 8.75
CA ASP A 41 -4.12 8.76 10.09
C ASP A 41 -3.57 7.47 10.66
N CYS A 42 -3.04 6.60 9.83
CA CYS A 42 -2.45 5.35 10.24
C CYS A 42 -0.94 5.43 10.14
N GLY A 43 -0.24 4.97 11.14
CA GLY A 43 1.23 5.00 11.15
C GLY A 43 1.86 3.89 10.31
N ILE A 44 1.07 3.05 9.66
CA ILE A 44 1.54 1.92 8.86
C ILE A 44 1.06 2.09 7.43
N SER A 45 1.94 1.81 6.47
CA SER A 45 1.63 1.82 5.05
C SER A 45 2.08 0.52 4.43
N LEU A 46 1.62 0.23 3.23
CA LEU A 46 1.96 -0.98 2.53
C LEU A 46 2.81 -0.64 1.31
N ARG A 47 4.04 -1.15 1.28
CA ARG A 47 4.95 -0.93 0.17
C ARG A 47 4.76 -2.03 -0.88
N PHE A 48 4.79 -1.66 -2.15
CA PHE A 48 4.64 -2.60 -3.25
C PHE A 48 5.52 -2.19 -4.41
N SER A 49 5.69 -3.07 -5.39
CA SER A 49 6.43 -2.75 -6.61
C SER A 49 5.61 -1.78 -7.47
N TRP A 50 6.18 -0.64 -7.80
CA TRP A 50 5.46 0.43 -8.51
C TRP A 50 4.89 -0.03 -9.85
N ASP A 51 5.55 -0.93 -10.53
CA ASP A 51 5.06 -1.43 -11.81
C ASP A 51 3.79 -2.29 -11.66
N GLN A 52 3.41 -2.64 -10.44
CA GLN A 52 2.19 -3.38 -10.17
C GLN A 52 1.07 -2.49 -9.62
N LYS A 53 1.23 -1.17 -9.75
CA LYS A 53 0.28 -0.22 -9.16
C LYS A 53 -1.16 -0.50 -9.57
N ASN A 54 -1.40 -0.71 -10.85
CA ASN A 54 -2.77 -0.91 -11.33
C ASN A 54 -3.37 -2.22 -10.79
N GLU A 55 -2.59 -3.27 -10.75
CA GLU A 55 -3.04 -4.55 -10.23
C GLU A 55 -3.31 -4.51 -8.73
N VAL A 56 -2.44 -3.82 -8.00
CA VAL A 56 -2.63 -3.65 -6.55
C VAL A 56 -3.91 -2.87 -6.29
N GLU A 57 -4.09 -1.78 -6.99
CA GLU A 57 -5.28 -0.96 -6.84
C GLU A 57 -6.55 -1.75 -7.14
N LYS A 58 -6.55 -2.50 -8.21
CA LYS A 58 -7.69 -3.34 -8.58
C LYS A 58 -8.03 -4.38 -7.52
N GLN A 59 -7.01 -5.02 -6.98
CA GLN A 59 -7.22 -6.03 -5.92
C GLN A 59 -7.86 -5.41 -4.69
N LEU A 60 -7.37 -4.25 -4.29
CA LEU A 60 -7.90 -3.58 -3.12
C LEU A 60 -9.33 -3.11 -3.33
N GLU A 61 -9.64 -2.61 -4.52
CA GLU A 61 -10.99 -2.18 -4.85
C GLU A 61 -11.95 -3.35 -4.89
N ARG A 62 -11.55 -4.45 -5.47
CA ARG A 62 -12.34 -5.67 -5.54
C ARG A 62 -12.68 -6.21 -4.17
N ALA A 63 -11.72 -6.16 -3.27
CA ALA A 63 -11.88 -6.65 -1.91
C ALA A 63 -12.53 -5.62 -1.00
N ARG A 64 -12.79 -4.43 -1.51
CA ARG A 64 -13.43 -3.34 -0.75
C ARG A 64 -12.63 -2.93 0.47
N VAL A 65 -11.31 -2.95 0.34
CA VAL A 65 -10.44 -2.46 1.38
C VAL A 65 -10.36 -0.94 1.26
N ASP A 66 -10.61 -0.24 2.34
CA ASP A 66 -10.49 1.22 2.35
C ASP A 66 -9.03 1.65 2.37
N PHE A 67 -8.63 2.45 1.42
CA PHE A 67 -7.31 3.08 1.45
C PHE A 67 -7.48 4.55 1.08
N THR A 68 -6.60 5.39 1.59
CA THR A 68 -6.72 6.84 1.43
C THR A 68 -5.91 7.36 0.26
N GLY A 69 -4.94 6.63 -0.21
CA GLY A 69 -4.17 7.06 -1.37
C GLY A 69 -3.09 6.06 -1.72
N ILE A 70 -2.57 6.20 -2.93
CA ILE A 70 -1.45 5.42 -3.43
C ILE A 70 -0.45 6.41 -3.99
N HIS A 71 0.79 6.32 -3.54
CA HIS A 71 1.83 7.29 -3.91
C HIS A 71 3.12 6.58 -4.28
N PRO A 72 3.89 7.14 -5.22
CA PRO A 72 5.22 6.59 -5.47
C PRO A 72 6.15 6.93 -4.30
N LEU A 73 7.09 6.04 -4.03
CA LEU A 73 8.14 6.30 -3.06
C LEU A 73 9.38 6.78 -3.80
N SER A 74 9.85 7.95 -3.45
CA SER A 74 11.10 8.44 -3.98
C SER A 74 12.26 7.66 -3.41
N GLU A 75 13.19 7.29 -4.24
CA GLU A 75 14.42 6.68 -3.79
C GLU A 75 15.55 7.69 -3.86
N GLU A 76 16.33 7.73 -2.83
CA GLU A 76 17.45 8.67 -2.81
C GLU A 76 18.74 7.95 -2.92
#